data_bce4087ffa77c7c0d331e58139297217
#
_entry.id   bce4087ffa77c7c0d331e58139297217
#
_cell.length_a   1.000
_cell.length_b   1.000
_cell.length_c   1.000
_cell.angle_alpha   90.00
_cell.angle_beta   90.00
_cell.angle_gamma   90.00
#
_symmetry.space_group_name_H-M   'P 1'
#
loop_
_entity.id
_entity.type
_entity.pdbx_description
1 polymer ?
#
loop_
_entity_poly.entity_id
_entity_poly.type
_entity_poly.pdbx_seq_one_letter_code
_entity_poly.pdbx_strand_id
1 'polypeptide(L)'
;TISDPGKILIKKCIDEGIFVIPIPGPSAVISSLSISGFSDQFYFHGFLSETNNSINKEFEFLKSLKCSIVFFISAQKLRKRFDLLKKFFIEREILVCRELTKIHETFYRSKVSEVDNFEFTPKGEVTVIISEKKNDYKSDLNESDKNKIQELIKKKSVKDIVRMFSQEKNISKSKIYNYCLQIKNEN
;
A
#
# COMPACT_ATOMS: atom_id res chain seq x y z
N THR A 1 -20.63 9.18 -1.07
CA THR A 1 -20.21 10.50 -0.55
C THR A 1 -18.74 10.56 -0.10
N ILE A 2 -17.94 9.52 -0.37
CA ILE A 2 -16.49 9.51 -0.09
C ILE A 2 -15.80 10.27 -1.22
N SER A 3 -15.16 11.40 -0.89
CA SER A 3 -14.60 12.36 -1.85
C SER A 3 -15.61 12.98 -2.84
N ASP A 4 -16.89 12.95 -2.47
CA ASP A 4 -18.04 13.49 -3.23
C ASP A 4 -18.94 14.32 -2.32
N PRO A 5 -19.77 15.23 -2.87
CA PRO A 5 -20.76 15.97 -2.09
C PRO A 5 -21.78 15.02 -1.42
N GLY A 6 -22.40 15.47 -0.33
CA GLY A 6 -23.48 14.74 0.36
C GLY A 6 -23.22 14.44 1.84
N LYS A 7 -21.99 14.57 2.33
CA LYS A 7 -21.66 14.30 3.74
C LYS A 7 -22.54 15.12 4.72
N ILE A 8 -22.77 16.40 4.40
CA ILE A 8 -23.59 17.30 5.24
C ILE A 8 -25.04 16.82 5.26
N LEU A 9 -25.60 16.43 4.10
CA LEU A 9 -26.96 15.91 3.99
C LEU A 9 -27.13 14.62 4.81
N ILE A 10 -26.19 13.67 4.65
CA ILE A 10 -26.23 12.41 5.43
C ILE A 10 -26.18 12.70 6.92
N LYS A 11 -25.29 13.59 7.37
CA LYS A 11 -25.19 13.97 8.77
C LYS A 11 -26.51 14.55 9.28
N LYS A 12 -27.13 15.44 8.52
CA LYS A 12 -28.44 16.03 8.87
C LYS A 12 -29.56 14.97 8.95
N CYS A 13 -29.60 14.04 7.99
CA CYS A 13 -30.57 12.94 8.05
C CYS A 13 -30.39 12.11 9.31
N ILE A 14 -29.16 11.78 9.70
CA ILE A 14 -28.88 11.02 10.93
C ILE A 14 -29.32 11.81 12.16
N ASP A 15 -29.01 13.10 12.22
CA ASP A 15 -29.36 13.95 13.36
C ASP A 15 -30.90 14.11 13.53
N GLU A 16 -31.65 14.05 12.44
CA GLU A 16 -33.10 14.10 12.40
C GLU A 16 -33.80 12.71 12.50
N GLY A 17 -33.02 11.63 12.72
CA GLY A 17 -33.53 10.27 12.82
C GLY A 17 -34.06 9.67 11.52
N ILE A 18 -33.69 10.26 10.36
CA ILE A 18 -34.04 9.73 9.05
C ILE A 18 -33.16 8.55 8.73
N PHE A 19 -33.75 7.43 8.36
CA PHE A 19 -33.02 6.19 8.06
C PHE A 19 -32.25 6.31 6.74
N VAL A 20 -30.92 6.11 6.78
CA VAL A 20 -30.04 6.17 5.62
C VAL A 20 -29.58 4.76 5.27
N ILE A 21 -29.90 4.31 4.07
CA ILE A 21 -29.55 2.97 3.57
C ILE A 21 -28.38 3.08 2.57
N PRO A 22 -27.27 2.35 2.78
CA PRO A 22 -26.22 2.28 1.78
C PRO A 22 -26.61 1.35 0.64
N ILE A 23 -26.34 1.77 -0.59
CA ILE A 23 -26.47 0.92 -1.76
C ILE A 23 -25.06 0.52 -2.22
N PRO A 24 -24.70 -0.77 -2.21
CA PRO A 24 -23.41 -1.24 -2.73
C PRO A 24 -23.24 -0.85 -4.20
N GLY A 25 -22.04 -0.40 -4.54
CA GLY A 25 -21.77 0.04 -5.90
C GLY A 25 -20.26 0.08 -6.21
N PRO A 26 -19.91 0.45 -7.44
CA PRO A 26 -18.52 0.54 -7.87
C PRO A 26 -17.75 1.60 -7.05
N SER A 27 -16.48 1.30 -6.79
CA SER A 27 -15.56 2.20 -6.10
C SER A 27 -14.22 2.21 -6.81
N ALA A 28 -13.77 3.38 -7.26
CA ALA A 28 -12.46 3.53 -7.92
C ALA A 28 -11.31 3.09 -6.98
N VAL A 29 -11.44 3.31 -5.67
CA VAL A 29 -10.47 2.88 -4.67
C VAL A 29 -10.36 1.36 -4.63
N ILE A 30 -11.48 0.67 -4.46
CA ILE A 30 -11.49 -0.81 -4.34
C ILE A 30 -11.15 -1.46 -5.68
N SER A 31 -11.68 -0.95 -6.79
CA SER A 31 -11.38 -1.47 -8.13
C SER A 31 -9.89 -1.36 -8.46
N SER A 32 -9.25 -0.24 -8.13
CA SER A 32 -7.81 -0.07 -8.37
C SER A 32 -6.96 -0.93 -7.44
N LEU A 33 -7.33 -1.08 -6.17
CA LEU A 33 -6.63 -1.96 -5.23
C LEU A 33 -6.72 -3.43 -5.64
N SER A 34 -7.87 -3.90 -6.11
CA SER A 34 -8.06 -5.31 -6.49
C SER A 34 -7.14 -5.77 -7.64
N ILE A 35 -6.65 -4.84 -8.45
CA ILE A 35 -5.72 -5.10 -9.56
C ILE A 35 -4.30 -4.66 -9.26
N SER A 36 -4.01 -4.11 -8.08
CA SER A 36 -2.69 -3.56 -7.76
C SER A 36 -1.64 -4.65 -7.53
N GLY A 37 -2.03 -5.76 -6.90
CA GLY A 37 -1.11 -6.77 -6.39
C GLY A 37 -0.36 -6.31 -5.12
N PHE A 38 -0.78 -5.20 -4.51
CA PHE A 38 -0.20 -4.66 -3.27
C PHE A 38 -0.95 -5.16 -2.04
N SER A 39 -0.55 -4.69 -0.84
CA SER A 39 -1.22 -5.05 0.41
C SER A 39 -2.70 -4.66 0.40
N ASP A 40 -3.56 -5.54 0.93
CA ASP A 40 -4.97 -5.32 1.19
C ASP A 40 -5.22 -4.34 2.35
N GLN A 41 -4.21 -4.11 3.18
CA GLN A 41 -4.24 -3.01 4.15
C GLN A 41 -3.88 -1.72 3.43
N PHE A 42 -4.78 -0.74 3.46
CA PHE A 42 -4.58 0.51 2.75
C PHE A 42 -5.09 1.73 3.53
N TYR A 43 -4.52 2.87 3.20
CA TYR A 43 -4.98 4.19 3.62
C TYR A 43 -5.47 4.97 2.40
N PHE A 44 -6.72 5.40 2.42
CA PHE A 44 -7.28 6.28 1.40
C PHE A 44 -7.18 7.73 1.85
N HIS A 45 -6.40 8.53 1.13
CA HIS A 45 -6.16 9.94 1.43
C HIS A 45 -7.23 10.87 0.88
N GLY A 46 -7.92 10.48 -0.20
CA GLY A 46 -8.77 11.37 -0.97
C GLY A 46 -7.99 12.14 -2.02
N PHE A 47 -8.36 13.39 -2.29
CA PHE A 47 -7.63 14.26 -3.20
C PHE A 47 -6.41 14.90 -2.52
N LEU A 48 -5.28 14.91 -3.24
CA LEU A 48 -4.10 15.63 -2.78
C LEU A 48 -4.33 17.15 -2.84
N SER A 49 -3.73 17.85 -1.89
CA SER A 49 -3.70 19.31 -1.87
C SER A 49 -3.06 19.91 -3.13
N GLU A 50 -3.37 21.18 -3.41
CA GLU A 50 -2.87 21.84 -4.61
C GLU A 50 -1.49 22.48 -4.42
N THR A 51 -1.23 23.00 -3.21
CA THR A 51 0.01 23.73 -2.93
C THR A 51 1.16 22.80 -2.60
N ASN A 52 2.37 23.16 -3.03
CA ASN A 52 3.58 22.36 -2.77
C ASN A 52 3.84 22.16 -1.26
N ASN A 53 3.60 23.19 -0.45
CA ASN A 53 3.83 23.11 1.00
C ASN A 53 2.86 22.12 1.66
N SER A 54 1.58 22.12 1.28
CA SER A 54 0.60 21.19 1.81
C SER A 54 0.91 19.75 1.38
N ILE A 55 1.22 19.54 0.10
CA ILE A 55 1.57 18.20 -0.41
C ILE A 55 2.84 17.64 0.26
N ASN A 56 3.86 18.46 0.52
CA ASN A 56 5.04 17.99 1.24
C ASN A 56 4.67 17.45 2.64
N LYS A 57 3.80 18.16 3.37
CA LYS A 57 3.32 17.70 4.69
C LYS A 57 2.50 16.41 4.57
N GLU A 58 1.61 16.33 3.59
CA GLU A 58 0.83 15.13 3.31
C GLU A 58 1.74 13.95 2.99
N PHE A 59 2.73 14.12 2.11
CA PHE A 59 3.64 13.06 1.72
C PHE A 59 4.59 12.63 2.86
N GLU A 60 5.01 13.53 3.74
CA GLU A 60 5.72 13.14 4.97
C GLU A 60 4.88 12.22 5.85
N PHE A 61 3.61 12.56 6.05
CA PHE A 61 2.69 11.69 6.78
C PHE A 61 2.49 10.35 6.04
N LEU A 62 2.16 10.38 4.75
CA LEU A 62 1.90 9.18 3.95
C LEU A 62 3.12 8.25 3.87
N LYS A 63 4.33 8.80 3.77
CA LYS A 63 5.59 8.03 3.78
C LYS A 63 5.76 7.20 5.04
N SER A 64 5.24 7.67 6.18
CA SER A 64 5.33 6.95 7.46
C SER A 64 4.47 5.70 7.52
N LEU A 65 3.44 5.60 6.68
CA LEU A 65 2.49 4.50 6.66
C LEU A 65 3.14 3.22 6.13
N LYS A 66 2.82 2.09 6.77
CA LYS A 66 3.31 0.76 6.38
C LYS A 66 2.37 -0.01 5.45
N CYS A 67 1.22 0.56 5.14
CA CYS A 67 0.20 0.00 4.26
C CYS A 67 0.26 0.60 2.86
N SER A 68 -0.54 0.08 1.94
CA SER A 68 -0.78 0.70 0.63
C SER A 68 -1.46 2.06 0.79
N ILE A 69 -1.14 3.00 -0.10
CA ILE A 69 -1.68 4.37 -0.07
C ILE A 69 -2.45 4.60 -1.34
N VAL A 70 -3.68 5.07 -1.22
CA VAL A 70 -4.54 5.41 -2.38
C VAL A 70 -4.90 6.89 -2.32
N PHE A 71 -4.79 7.57 -3.44
CA PHE A 71 -5.23 8.97 -3.57
C PHE A 71 -5.74 9.29 -4.97
N PHE A 72 -6.53 10.35 -5.07
CA PHE A 72 -7.06 10.88 -6.32
C PHE A 72 -6.28 12.11 -6.77
N ILE A 73 -6.08 12.21 -8.07
CA ILE A 73 -5.41 13.35 -8.69
C ILE A 73 -5.80 13.43 -10.17
N SER A 74 -5.78 14.62 -10.77
CA SER A 74 -5.90 14.71 -12.23
C SER A 74 -4.60 14.32 -12.93
N ALA A 75 -4.69 13.76 -14.13
CA ALA A 75 -3.54 13.33 -14.92
C ALA A 75 -2.50 14.46 -15.12
N GLN A 76 -2.96 15.68 -15.39
CA GLN A 76 -2.10 16.85 -15.54
C GLN A 76 -1.32 17.19 -14.26
N LYS A 77 -1.97 17.10 -13.10
CA LYS A 77 -1.33 17.37 -11.80
C LYS A 77 -0.36 16.25 -11.42
N LEU A 78 -0.69 15.01 -11.72
CA LEU A 78 0.18 13.86 -11.41
C LEU A 78 1.56 14.00 -12.05
N ARG A 79 1.62 14.32 -13.34
CA ARG A 79 2.90 14.48 -14.06
C ARG A 79 3.79 15.55 -13.42
N LYS A 80 3.19 16.64 -12.95
CA LYS A 80 3.91 17.72 -12.22
C LYS A 80 4.41 17.29 -10.83
N ARG A 81 4.00 16.12 -10.34
CA ARG A 81 4.35 15.62 -9.01
C ARG A 81 5.31 14.43 -9.02
N PHE A 82 5.79 14.00 -10.19
CA PHE A 82 6.71 12.87 -10.29
C PHE A 82 7.97 13.06 -9.43
N ASP A 83 8.58 14.24 -9.44
CA ASP A 83 9.76 14.52 -8.62
C ASP A 83 9.46 14.44 -7.12
N LEU A 84 8.29 14.91 -6.69
CA LEU A 84 7.86 14.75 -5.31
C LEU A 84 7.58 13.29 -4.96
N LEU A 85 6.93 12.53 -5.84
CA LEU A 85 6.72 11.09 -5.64
C LEU A 85 8.05 10.35 -5.48
N LYS A 86 9.03 10.62 -6.35
CA LYS A 86 10.38 10.05 -6.24
C LYS A 86 11.06 10.44 -4.93
N LYS A 87 10.96 11.70 -4.52
CA LYS A 87 11.55 12.17 -3.26
C LYS A 87 11.04 11.41 -2.03
N PHE A 88 9.74 11.08 -2.00
CA PHE A 88 9.12 10.50 -0.80
C PHE A 88 8.94 8.99 -0.84
N PHE A 89 8.80 8.39 -2.04
CA PHE A 89 8.39 7.00 -2.21
C PHE A 89 9.28 6.19 -3.16
N ILE A 90 10.51 6.61 -3.41
CA ILE A 90 11.42 6.05 -4.43
C ILE A 90 11.54 4.51 -4.36
N GLU A 91 11.53 3.94 -3.15
CA GLU A 91 11.66 2.50 -2.89
C GLU A 91 10.35 1.71 -3.05
N ARG A 92 9.23 2.39 -3.31
CA ARG A 92 7.92 1.77 -3.43
C ARG A 92 7.54 1.55 -4.89
N GLU A 93 6.57 0.68 -5.10
CA GLU A 93 5.92 0.48 -6.39
C GLU A 93 4.70 1.40 -6.52
N ILE A 94 4.33 1.71 -7.75
CA ILE A 94 3.19 2.57 -8.07
C ILE A 94 2.31 1.90 -9.12
N LEU A 95 1.00 1.99 -8.91
CA LEU A 95 -0.02 1.73 -9.93
C LEU A 95 -0.79 3.03 -10.17
N VAL A 96 -0.87 3.44 -11.41
CA VAL A 96 -1.68 4.58 -11.86
C VAL A 96 -2.83 4.03 -12.70
N CYS A 97 -4.05 4.19 -12.21
CA CYS A 97 -5.29 3.81 -12.91
C CYS A 97 -5.91 5.09 -13.46
N ARG A 98 -5.91 5.25 -14.78
CA ARG A 98 -6.48 6.41 -15.46
C ARG A 98 -7.81 6.04 -16.10
N GLU A 99 -8.83 6.89 -15.92
CA GLU A 99 -10.15 6.78 -16.54
C GLU A 99 -10.80 5.40 -16.32
N LEU A 100 -10.72 4.90 -15.07
CA LEU A 100 -11.31 3.61 -14.65
C LEU A 100 -12.74 3.46 -15.17
N THR A 101 -13.06 2.31 -15.79
CA THR A 101 -14.35 1.94 -16.36
C THR A 101 -14.83 2.80 -17.55
N LYS A 102 -13.98 3.70 -18.06
CA LYS A 102 -14.29 4.54 -19.23
C LYS A 102 -13.57 4.04 -20.49
N ILE A 103 -13.93 4.58 -21.66
CA ILE A 103 -13.38 4.17 -22.97
C ILE A 103 -11.84 4.28 -23.03
N HIS A 104 -11.27 5.24 -22.30
CA HIS A 104 -9.83 5.48 -22.27
C HIS A 104 -9.15 4.93 -21.01
N GLU A 105 -9.68 3.85 -20.46
CA GLU A 105 -9.08 3.19 -19.31
C GLU A 105 -7.65 2.73 -19.61
N THR A 106 -6.72 3.08 -18.72
CA THR A 106 -5.32 2.69 -18.84
C THR A 106 -4.67 2.48 -17.48
N PHE A 107 -3.72 1.54 -17.43
CA PHE A 107 -2.98 1.17 -16.21
C PHE A 107 -1.48 1.28 -16.46
N TYR A 108 -0.78 1.98 -15.56
CA TYR A 108 0.67 2.10 -15.56
C TYR A 108 1.22 1.54 -14.27
N ARG A 109 2.16 0.61 -14.38
CA ARG A 109 2.81 -0.05 -13.24
C ARG A 109 4.31 0.07 -13.37
N SER A 110 4.98 0.52 -12.31
CA SER A 110 6.43 0.54 -12.23
C SER A 110 6.90 0.71 -10.78
N LYS A 111 8.21 0.82 -10.60
CA LYS A 111 8.75 1.46 -9.39
C LYS A 111 8.52 2.96 -9.45
N VAL A 112 8.38 3.61 -8.30
CA VAL A 112 8.26 5.08 -8.26
C VAL A 112 9.48 5.78 -8.84
N SER A 113 10.66 5.15 -8.78
CA SER A 113 11.89 5.65 -9.44
C SER A 113 11.77 5.78 -10.96
N GLU A 114 10.83 5.08 -11.59
CA GLU A 114 10.68 4.95 -13.04
C GLU A 114 9.44 5.65 -13.60
N VAL A 115 8.73 6.46 -12.79
CA VAL A 115 7.47 7.12 -13.20
C VAL A 115 7.60 8.06 -14.41
N ASP A 116 8.81 8.55 -14.69
CA ASP A 116 9.06 9.40 -15.85
C ASP A 116 8.84 8.67 -17.19
N ASN A 117 8.90 7.33 -17.18
CA ASN A 117 8.63 6.48 -18.35
C ASN A 117 7.14 6.36 -18.69
N PHE A 118 6.25 6.95 -17.88
CA PHE A 118 4.82 6.89 -18.14
C PHE A 118 4.43 7.85 -19.26
N GLU A 119 4.05 7.28 -20.38
CA GLU A 119 3.50 8.01 -21.52
C GLU A 119 1.98 8.00 -21.46
N PHE A 120 1.36 8.98 -20.82
CA PHE A 120 -0.08 9.10 -20.79
C PHE A 120 -0.54 10.51 -21.13
N THR A 121 -1.74 10.58 -21.72
CA THR A 121 -2.39 11.85 -22.02
C THR A 121 -2.65 12.61 -20.72
N PRO A 122 -2.29 13.92 -20.63
CA PRO A 122 -2.44 14.68 -19.39
C PRO A 122 -3.91 15.11 -19.14
N LYS A 123 -4.87 14.26 -19.51
CA LYS A 123 -6.32 14.48 -19.34
C LYS A 123 -6.92 13.28 -18.61
N GLY A 124 -7.96 13.56 -17.83
CA GLY A 124 -8.76 12.54 -17.14
C GLY A 124 -8.48 12.44 -15.65
N GLU A 125 -9.30 11.63 -15.03
CA GLU A 125 -9.24 11.30 -13.60
C GLU A 125 -8.28 10.14 -13.36
N VAL A 126 -7.56 10.23 -12.27
CA VAL A 126 -6.54 9.22 -11.94
C VAL A 126 -6.67 8.81 -10.49
N THR A 127 -6.69 7.49 -10.29
CA THR A 127 -6.47 6.87 -8.98
C THR A 127 -5.04 6.36 -8.93
N VAL A 128 -4.29 6.80 -7.95
CA VAL A 128 -2.89 6.38 -7.73
C VAL A 128 -2.84 5.49 -6.51
N ILE A 129 -2.16 4.37 -6.63
CA ILE A 129 -1.83 3.47 -5.52
C ILE A 129 -0.31 3.41 -5.40
N ILE A 130 0.19 3.70 -4.20
CA ILE A 130 1.58 3.46 -3.83
C ILE A 130 1.59 2.21 -2.95
N SER A 131 2.44 1.24 -3.26
CA SER A 131 2.55 0.01 -2.49
C SER A 131 2.91 0.28 -1.03
N GLU A 132 2.68 -0.68 -0.16
CA GLU A 132 3.19 -0.68 1.19
C GLU A 132 4.71 -0.56 1.20
N LYS A 133 5.27 -0.04 2.28
CA LYS A 133 6.71 -0.05 2.46
C LYS A 133 7.16 -1.50 2.60
N LYS A 134 8.00 -1.97 1.67
CA LYS A 134 8.63 -3.29 1.82
C LYS A 134 9.33 -3.32 3.17
N ASN A 135 9.02 -4.31 3.99
CA ASN A 135 9.82 -4.54 5.17
C ASN A 135 11.22 -4.88 4.68
N ASP A 136 12.17 -3.99 4.91
CA ASP A 136 13.58 -4.30 4.78
C ASP A 136 13.92 -5.34 5.84
N TYR A 137 13.64 -6.60 5.55
CA TYR A 137 14.20 -7.69 6.32
C TYR A 137 15.70 -7.67 6.07
N LYS A 138 16.41 -6.90 6.92
CA LYS A 138 17.83 -6.58 6.74
C LYS A 138 18.77 -7.72 7.07
N SER A 139 18.27 -8.78 7.67
CA SER A 139 19.13 -9.88 8.11
C SER A 139 18.70 -11.22 7.51
N ASP A 140 19.65 -11.94 6.96
CA ASP A 140 19.55 -13.37 6.79
C ASP A 140 19.78 -14.06 8.14
N LEU A 141 19.36 -15.33 8.27
CA LEU A 141 19.68 -16.15 9.42
C LEU A 141 21.20 -16.31 9.50
N ASN A 142 21.82 -15.71 10.51
CA ASN A 142 23.23 -15.95 10.80
C ASN A 142 23.41 -17.31 11.52
N GLU A 143 24.64 -17.77 11.63
CA GLU A 143 24.93 -19.09 12.25
C GLU A 143 24.42 -19.17 13.70
N SER A 144 24.50 -18.10 14.48
CA SER A 144 23.96 -18.05 15.84
C SER A 144 22.43 -18.21 15.86
N ASP A 145 21.73 -17.59 14.90
CA ASP A 145 20.27 -17.71 14.77
C ASP A 145 19.87 -19.13 14.33
N LYS A 146 20.61 -19.73 13.42
CA LYS A 146 20.40 -21.11 12.97
C LYS A 146 20.56 -22.10 14.11
N ASN A 147 21.64 -22.00 14.89
CA ASN A 147 21.88 -22.85 16.04
C ASN A 147 20.76 -22.73 17.08
N LYS A 148 20.33 -21.50 17.38
CA LYS A 148 19.22 -21.26 18.30
C LYS A 148 17.89 -21.83 17.81
N ILE A 149 17.63 -21.76 16.50
CA ILE A 149 16.44 -22.39 15.90
C ILE A 149 16.52 -23.92 16.02
N GLN A 150 17.69 -24.53 15.78
CA GLN A 150 17.89 -25.98 15.92
C GLN A 150 17.65 -26.48 17.35
N GLU A 151 18.02 -25.71 18.35
CA GLU A 151 17.71 -26.05 19.74
C GLU A 151 16.21 -25.90 20.05
N LEU A 152 15.60 -24.83 19.59
CA LEU A 152 14.21 -24.51 19.89
C LEU A 152 13.22 -25.43 19.16
N ILE A 153 13.56 -25.94 17.95
CA ILE A 153 12.67 -26.82 17.18
C ILE A 153 12.33 -28.13 17.88
N LYS A 154 13.21 -28.56 18.82
CA LYS A 154 12.98 -29.70 19.67
C LYS A 154 11.97 -29.45 20.81
N LYS A 155 11.71 -28.19 21.13
CA LYS A 155 10.91 -27.76 22.30
C LYS A 155 9.72 -26.91 22.00
N LYS A 156 9.67 -26.30 20.81
CA LYS A 156 8.63 -25.33 20.42
C LYS A 156 8.06 -25.63 19.03
N SER A 157 6.84 -25.16 18.78
CA SER A 157 6.24 -25.27 17.46
C SER A 157 6.95 -24.35 16.45
N VAL A 158 6.96 -24.75 15.16
CA VAL A 158 7.49 -23.91 14.08
C VAL A 158 6.83 -22.52 14.07
N LYS A 159 5.53 -22.47 14.35
CA LYS A 159 4.74 -21.23 14.40
C LYS A 159 5.26 -20.28 15.49
N ASP A 160 5.59 -20.80 16.66
CA ASP A 160 6.12 -20.00 17.78
C ASP A 160 7.53 -19.51 17.50
N ILE A 161 8.39 -20.35 16.90
CA ILE A 161 9.75 -19.97 16.49
C ILE A 161 9.70 -18.84 15.45
N VAL A 162 8.85 -18.99 14.41
CA VAL A 162 8.66 -17.97 13.39
C VAL A 162 8.20 -16.67 14.01
N ARG A 163 7.24 -16.70 14.94
CA ARG A 163 6.73 -15.50 15.62
C ARG A 163 7.83 -14.81 16.43
N MET A 164 8.59 -15.55 17.24
CA MET A 164 9.67 -15.01 18.06
C MET A 164 10.74 -14.34 17.21
N PHE A 165 11.34 -15.06 16.27
CA PHE A 165 12.45 -14.55 15.46
C PHE A 165 12.04 -13.39 14.53
N SER A 166 10.83 -13.44 13.97
CA SER A 166 10.36 -12.36 13.11
C SER A 166 10.14 -11.04 13.86
N GLN A 167 9.79 -11.11 15.15
CA GLN A 167 9.61 -9.92 15.98
C GLN A 167 10.93 -9.37 16.53
N GLU A 168 11.84 -10.26 16.94
CA GLU A 168 13.09 -9.86 17.58
C GLU A 168 14.19 -9.43 16.60
N LYS A 169 14.28 -10.07 15.44
CA LYS A 169 15.45 -9.99 14.56
C LYS A 169 15.19 -9.34 13.20
N ASN A 170 13.98 -8.88 12.92
CA ASN A 170 13.60 -8.34 11.61
C ASN A 170 13.96 -9.25 10.42
N ILE A 171 13.79 -10.57 10.62
CA ILE A 171 13.97 -11.61 9.59
C ILE A 171 12.61 -11.98 9.01
N SER A 172 12.52 -12.26 7.71
CA SER A 172 11.25 -12.62 7.10
C SER A 172 10.70 -13.92 7.66
N LYS A 173 9.38 -13.95 7.93
CA LYS A 173 8.69 -15.15 8.42
C LYS A 173 8.91 -16.35 7.50
N SER A 174 8.90 -16.12 6.19
CA SER A 174 9.13 -17.15 5.17
C SER A 174 10.52 -17.78 5.27
N LYS A 175 11.58 -16.97 5.48
CA LYS A 175 12.95 -17.49 5.65
C LYS A 175 13.08 -18.36 6.89
N ILE A 176 12.54 -17.92 8.02
CA ILE A 176 12.56 -18.68 9.27
C ILE A 176 11.76 -19.99 9.11
N TYR A 177 10.58 -19.90 8.52
CA TYR A 177 9.72 -21.06 8.30
C TYR A 177 10.39 -22.10 7.40
N ASN A 178 10.94 -21.68 6.25
CA ASN A 178 11.63 -22.58 5.32
C ASN A 178 12.83 -23.26 6.00
N TYR A 179 13.62 -22.54 6.79
CA TYR A 179 14.71 -23.13 7.53
C TYR A 179 14.23 -24.14 8.58
N CYS A 180 13.15 -23.86 9.30
CA CYS A 180 12.56 -24.83 10.22
C CYS A 180 12.06 -26.10 9.52
N LEU A 181 11.49 -25.98 8.31
CA LEU A 181 11.07 -27.14 7.52
C LEU A 181 12.26 -27.96 7.03
N GLN A 182 13.33 -27.30 6.59
CA GLN A 182 14.56 -27.97 6.17
C GLN A 182 15.10 -28.85 7.29
N ILE A 183 15.26 -28.32 8.51
CA ILE A 183 15.71 -29.09 9.67
C ILE A 183 14.79 -30.28 9.99
N LYS A 184 13.47 -30.12 9.82
CA LYS A 184 12.53 -31.22 10.09
C LYS A 184 12.57 -32.33 9.05
N ASN A 185 12.95 -32.00 7.81
CA ASN A 185 13.06 -32.99 6.72
C ASN A 185 14.43 -33.72 6.73
N GLU A 186 15.43 -33.16 7.41
CA GLU A 186 16.76 -33.75 7.57
C GLU A 186 16.88 -34.67 8.80
N ASN A 187 15.85 -34.70 9.65
CA ASN A 187 15.74 -35.57 10.83
C ASN A 187 14.58 -36.58 10.70
#